data_0ab7aef4dbb919c35470332d3e8774de
#
_entry.id   0ab7aef4dbb919c35470332d3e8774de
#
_cell.length_a   1.000
_cell.length_b   1.000
_cell.length_c   1.000
_cell.angle_alpha   90.00
_cell.angle_beta   90.00
_cell.angle_gamma   90.00
#
_symmetry.space_group_name_H-M   'P 1'
#
loop_
_entity.id
_entity.type
_entity.pdbx_description
1 polymer ?
#
loop_
_entity_poly.entity_id
_entity_poly.type
_entity_poly.pdbx_seq_one_letter_code
_entity_poly.pdbx_strand_id
1 'polypeptide(L)'
;MDDARARARRQVLEVAAGILEREGAQAVSTRSVAAGAGIRAASLYQLFGDMDGLLDALAVHAFDLYLAEKHDLARTGDPVGDMRRGWDAHVDFGLCHPAFYLLMFGPGRPGRRPPAADEAHGLLLRFLDRAAAAGCLRVLPALAARLTLAAVTGVTLSLIGAPAEDRDPEISARMREALIGSLTTSPPAAADPGLASRALALDAALTAADEAALPLRPPETALLRDWLHQLAR
;
A
#
# COMPACT_ATOMS: atom_id res chain seq x y z
N MET A 1 -11.36 33.87 19.91
CA MET A 1 -10.52 32.89 20.66
C MET A 1 -10.31 31.58 19.90
N ASP A 2 -11.30 31.09 19.20
CA ASP A 2 -11.21 29.83 18.42
C ASP A 2 -10.16 29.85 17.30
N ASP A 3 -10.03 30.95 16.56
CA ASP A 3 -9.12 31.05 15.41
C ASP A 3 -7.63 31.05 15.82
N ALA A 4 -7.27 31.64 16.95
CA ALA A 4 -5.90 31.60 17.47
C ALA A 4 -5.52 30.18 17.93
N ARG A 5 -6.43 29.48 18.58
CA ARG A 5 -6.23 28.07 19.01
C ARG A 5 -6.10 27.15 17.80
N ALA A 6 -6.94 27.34 16.77
CA ALA A 6 -6.87 26.57 15.54
C ALA A 6 -5.54 26.79 14.78
N ARG A 7 -5.04 28.03 14.73
CA ARG A 7 -3.73 28.34 14.14
C ARG A 7 -2.57 27.69 14.90
N ALA A 8 -2.58 27.81 16.25
CA ALA A 8 -1.57 27.17 17.08
C ALA A 8 -1.57 25.64 16.90
N ARG A 9 -2.78 25.02 16.83
CA ARG A 9 -2.92 23.59 16.61
C ARG A 9 -2.34 23.17 15.25
N ARG A 10 -2.60 23.91 14.17
CA ARG A 10 -2.02 23.65 12.84
C ARG A 10 -0.50 23.77 12.86
N GLN A 11 0.05 24.84 13.44
CA GLN A 11 1.49 25.05 13.54
C GLN A 11 2.19 23.89 14.27
N VAL A 12 1.63 23.44 15.39
CA VAL A 12 2.18 22.28 16.14
C VAL A 12 2.11 21.01 15.30
N LEU A 13 1.02 20.80 14.58
CA LEU A 13 0.84 19.63 13.72
C LEU A 13 1.83 19.61 12.56
N GLU A 14 2.08 20.76 11.91
CA GLU A 14 3.08 20.92 10.85
C GLU A 14 4.50 20.61 11.34
N VAL A 15 4.85 21.10 12.54
CA VAL A 15 6.14 20.79 13.17
C VAL A 15 6.27 19.30 13.47
N ALA A 16 5.24 18.70 14.06
CA ALA A 16 5.24 17.28 14.40
C ALA A 16 5.29 16.39 13.12
N ALA A 17 4.58 16.79 12.07
CA ALA A 17 4.64 16.14 10.75
C ALA A 17 6.06 16.18 10.17
N GLY A 18 6.70 17.36 10.20
CA GLY A 18 8.07 17.50 9.72
C GLY A 18 9.10 16.68 10.52
N ILE A 19 8.92 16.55 11.85
CA ILE A 19 9.76 15.65 12.67
C ILE A 19 9.52 14.18 12.27
N LEU A 20 8.25 13.80 12.15
CA LEU A 20 7.87 12.44 11.76
C LEU A 20 8.51 12.02 10.42
N GLU A 21 8.44 12.87 9.41
CA GLU A 21 8.96 12.56 8.07
C GLU A 21 10.49 12.48 8.05
N ARG A 22 11.18 13.42 8.72
CA ARG A 22 12.65 13.47 8.67
C ARG A 22 13.33 12.49 9.60
N GLU A 23 12.75 12.23 10.76
CA GLU A 23 13.42 11.56 11.88
C GLU A 23 12.69 10.29 12.33
N GLY A 24 11.48 10.04 11.80
CA GLY A 24 10.65 8.89 12.13
C GLY A 24 9.83 9.06 13.42
N ALA A 25 8.95 8.08 13.68
CA ALA A 25 7.98 8.14 14.77
C ALA A 25 8.63 8.23 16.18
N GLN A 26 9.80 7.64 16.36
CA GLN A 26 10.52 7.66 17.65
C GLN A 26 11.02 9.06 18.05
N ALA A 27 11.23 9.93 17.07
CA ALA A 27 11.66 11.32 17.31
C ALA A 27 10.49 12.23 17.70
N VAL A 28 9.25 11.84 17.42
CA VAL A 28 8.04 12.61 17.79
C VAL A 28 7.79 12.46 19.29
N SER A 29 8.17 13.45 20.05
CA SER A 29 8.01 13.50 21.50
C SER A 29 7.49 14.86 21.95
N THR A 30 6.92 14.92 23.16
CA THR A 30 6.49 16.21 23.76
C THR A 30 7.62 17.26 23.71
N ARG A 31 8.86 16.82 24.00
CA ARG A 31 10.03 17.69 24.03
C ARG A 31 10.40 18.24 22.65
N SER A 32 10.52 17.34 21.65
CA SER A 32 10.92 17.75 20.29
C SER A 32 9.87 18.61 19.62
N VAL A 33 8.58 18.25 19.75
CA VAL A 33 7.47 18.99 19.15
C VAL A 33 7.27 20.35 19.83
N ALA A 34 7.29 20.42 21.17
CA ALA A 34 7.16 21.69 21.88
C ALA A 34 8.32 22.65 21.58
N ALA A 35 9.55 22.12 21.52
CA ALA A 35 10.72 22.90 21.15
C ALA A 35 10.63 23.41 19.70
N GLY A 36 10.29 22.55 18.74
CA GLY A 36 10.15 22.92 17.34
C GLY A 36 9.03 23.92 17.06
N ALA A 37 7.92 23.84 17.81
CA ALA A 37 6.80 24.76 17.69
C ALA A 37 6.95 26.06 18.53
N GLY A 38 8.01 26.18 19.34
CA GLY A 38 8.24 27.34 20.21
C GLY A 38 7.19 27.50 21.32
N ILE A 39 6.61 26.40 21.80
CA ILE A 39 5.57 26.39 22.84
C ILE A 39 6.02 25.62 24.09
N ARG A 40 5.30 25.82 25.19
CA ARG A 40 5.52 25.03 26.40
C ARG A 40 4.84 23.65 26.26
N ALA A 41 5.39 22.62 26.90
CA ALA A 41 4.79 21.29 26.96
C ALA A 41 3.33 21.31 27.46
N ALA A 42 3.01 22.15 28.45
CA ALA A 42 1.64 22.31 28.93
C ALA A 42 0.66 22.79 27.84
N SER A 43 1.13 23.67 26.92
CA SER A 43 0.32 24.13 25.79
C SER A 43 0.04 23.02 24.78
N LEU A 44 0.99 22.11 24.56
CA LEU A 44 0.80 20.95 23.72
C LEU A 44 -0.31 20.04 24.27
N TYR A 45 -0.28 19.76 25.58
CA TYR A 45 -1.33 18.98 26.23
C TYR A 45 -2.71 19.66 26.19
N GLN A 46 -2.77 21.01 26.29
CA GLN A 46 -4.02 21.75 26.12
C GLN A 46 -4.60 21.65 24.70
N LEU A 47 -3.76 21.46 23.66
CA LEU A 47 -4.16 21.39 22.26
C LEU A 47 -4.57 19.95 21.84
N PHE A 48 -3.88 18.94 22.38
CA PHE A 48 -4.01 17.55 21.89
C PHE A 48 -4.40 16.54 23.00
N GLY A 49 -4.45 16.95 24.27
CA GLY A 49 -4.72 16.09 25.42
C GLY A 49 -3.48 15.35 25.89
N ASP A 50 -2.91 14.51 25.06
CA ASP A 50 -1.71 13.71 25.33
C ASP A 50 -0.93 13.45 24.03
N MET A 51 0.13 12.64 24.09
CA MET A 51 0.89 12.23 22.91
C MET A 51 0.07 11.38 21.96
N ASP A 52 -0.84 10.59 22.48
CA ASP A 52 -1.73 9.77 21.66
C ASP A 52 -2.69 10.63 20.84
N GLY A 53 -3.24 11.68 21.44
CA GLY A 53 -4.07 12.65 20.74
C GLY A 53 -3.29 13.44 19.67
N LEU A 54 -2.01 13.71 19.88
CA LEU A 54 -1.14 14.28 18.84
C LEU A 54 -0.90 13.30 17.70
N LEU A 55 -0.60 12.03 17.99
CA LEU A 55 -0.41 11.00 16.98
C LEU A 55 -1.70 10.71 16.20
N ASP A 56 -2.84 10.73 16.85
CA ASP A 56 -4.15 10.62 16.18
C ASP A 56 -4.38 11.81 15.23
N ALA A 57 -4.03 13.02 15.65
CA ALA A 57 -4.13 14.21 14.79
C ALA A 57 -3.15 14.17 13.61
N LEU A 58 -1.95 13.62 13.79
CA LEU A 58 -0.99 13.36 12.72
C LEU A 58 -1.53 12.30 11.74
N ALA A 59 -2.15 11.24 12.23
CA ALA A 59 -2.77 10.24 11.37
C ALA A 59 -3.89 10.85 10.52
N VAL A 60 -4.73 11.71 11.09
CA VAL A 60 -5.76 12.46 10.33
C VAL A 60 -5.10 13.32 9.25
N HIS A 61 -4.07 14.08 9.60
CA HIS A 61 -3.33 14.92 8.65
C HIS A 61 -2.72 14.08 7.49
N ALA A 62 -2.13 12.92 7.80
CA ALA A 62 -1.61 12.01 6.80
C ALA A 62 -2.70 11.46 5.86
N PHE A 63 -3.89 11.16 6.41
CA PHE A 63 -5.03 10.76 5.58
C PHE A 63 -5.56 11.90 4.72
N ASP A 64 -5.54 13.15 5.20
CA ASP A 64 -5.93 14.32 4.40
C ASP A 64 -5.00 14.50 3.20
N LEU A 65 -3.68 14.34 3.39
CA LEU A 65 -2.69 14.34 2.30
C LEU A 65 -2.94 13.20 1.31
N TYR A 66 -3.09 12.00 1.81
CA TYR A 66 -3.39 10.82 1.00
C TYR A 66 -4.67 10.99 0.16
N LEU A 67 -5.73 11.55 0.75
CA LEU A 67 -6.99 11.78 0.06
C LEU A 67 -6.89 12.90 -0.97
N ALA A 68 -6.10 13.96 -0.71
CA ALA A 68 -5.84 15.02 -1.68
C ALA A 68 -5.20 14.46 -2.95
N GLU A 69 -4.12 13.66 -2.82
CA GLU A 69 -3.49 12.99 -3.97
C GLU A 69 -4.46 12.04 -4.71
N LYS A 70 -5.34 11.35 -3.99
CA LYS A 70 -6.37 10.49 -4.59
C LYS A 70 -7.46 11.26 -5.34
N HIS A 71 -7.82 12.46 -4.88
CA HIS A 71 -8.81 13.30 -5.57
C HIS A 71 -8.30 13.82 -6.90
N ASP A 72 -7.00 14.00 -7.05
CA ASP A 72 -6.35 14.45 -8.29
C ASP A 72 -6.30 13.36 -9.37
N LEU A 73 -6.58 12.10 -9.00
CA LEU A 73 -6.68 11.02 -9.97
C LEU A 73 -7.92 11.21 -10.86
N ALA A 74 -7.68 11.56 -12.11
CA ALA A 74 -8.75 11.68 -13.11
C ALA A 74 -9.54 10.37 -13.22
N ARG A 75 -10.86 10.48 -13.10
CA ARG A 75 -11.76 9.36 -13.38
C ARG A 75 -11.92 9.23 -14.88
N THR A 76 -11.73 8.01 -15.37
CA THR A 76 -11.96 7.69 -16.78
C THR A 76 -13.24 6.86 -16.92
N GLY A 77 -13.60 6.52 -18.14
CA GLY A 77 -14.67 5.57 -18.41
C GLY A 77 -14.27 4.10 -18.23
N ASP A 78 -13.02 3.83 -17.78
CA ASP A 78 -12.48 2.50 -17.56
C ASP A 78 -12.31 2.23 -16.05
N PRO A 79 -13.29 1.59 -15.36
CA PRO A 79 -13.21 1.29 -13.95
C PRO A 79 -12.03 0.39 -13.58
N VAL A 80 -11.64 -0.54 -14.45
CA VAL A 80 -10.53 -1.45 -14.21
C VAL A 80 -9.19 -0.73 -14.30
N GLY A 81 -9.03 0.15 -15.29
CA GLY A 81 -7.88 1.05 -15.38
C GLY A 81 -7.82 2.01 -14.19
N ASP A 82 -8.96 2.51 -13.72
CA ASP A 82 -9.04 3.36 -12.52
C ASP A 82 -8.61 2.59 -11.26
N MET A 83 -8.94 1.30 -11.14
CA MET A 83 -8.44 0.44 -10.05
C MET A 83 -6.91 0.33 -10.07
N ARG A 84 -6.31 0.15 -11.24
CA ARG A 84 -4.85 0.10 -11.40
C ARG A 84 -4.19 1.41 -10.94
N ARG A 85 -4.68 2.54 -11.43
CA ARG A 85 -4.17 3.87 -11.02
C ARG A 85 -4.35 4.12 -9.53
N GLY A 86 -5.49 3.71 -8.97
CA GLY A 86 -5.75 3.80 -7.55
C GLY A 86 -4.79 2.97 -6.70
N TRP A 87 -4.41 1.80 -7.18
CA TRP A 87 -3.40 0.94 -6.55
C TRP A 87 -2.02 1.61 -6.60
N ASP A 88 -1.58 2.03 -7.80
CA ASP A 88 -0.26 2.62 -7.99
C ASP A 88 -0.10 3.87 -7.12
N ALA A 89 -1.07 4.79 -7.13
CA ALA A 89 -1.04 5.97 -6.27
C ALA A 89 -1.04 5.63 -4.76
N HIS A 90 -1.59 4.50 -4.33
CA HIS A 90 -1.51 4.06 -2.94
C HIS A 90 -0.10 3.62 -2.56
N VAL A 91 0.54 2.85 -3.44
CA VAL A 91 1.92 2.38 -3.24
C VAL A 91 2.90 3.55 -3.29
N ASP A 92 2.74 4.44 -4.28
CA ASP A 92 3.58 5.64 -4.44
C ASP A 92 3.52 6.54 -3.21
N PHE A 93 2.30 6.81 -2.68
CA PHE A 93 2.15 7.56 -1.43
C PHE A 93 2.94 6.92 -0.28
N GLY A 94 2.83 5.59 -0.11
CA GLY A 94 3.55 4.89 0.94
C GLY A 94 5.07 4.95 0.79
N LEU A 95 5.58 4.89 -0.43
CA LEU A 95 7.01 4.99 -0.70
C LEU A 95 7.54 6.42 -0.59
N CYS A 96 6.74 7.43 -0.95
CA CYS A 96 7.08 8.84 -0.79
C CYS A 96 6.98 9.31 0.66
N HIS A 97 6.01 8.79 1.43
CA HIS A 97 5.71 9.19 2.80
C HIS A 97 5.71 8.00 3.77
N PRO A 98 6.82 7.23 3.89
CA PRO A 98 6.85 5.97 4.64
C PRO A 98 6.50 6.15 6.12
N ALA A 99 6.91 7.25 6.74
CA ALA A 99 6.61 7.51 8.14
C ALA A 99 5.12 7.79 8.39
N PHE A 100 4.47 8.55 7.50
CA PHE A 100 3.02 8.73 7.53
C PHE A 100 2.29 7.42 7.24
N TYR A 101 2.75 6.67 6.24
CA TYR A 101 2.13 5.40 5.88
C TYR A 101 2.16 4.40 7.04
N LEU A 102 3.29 4.28 7.75
CA LEU A 102 3.41 3.46 8.94
C LEU A 102 2.50 3.93 10.09
N LEU A 103 2.28 5.24 10.22
CA LEU A 103 1.35 5.78 11.20
C LEU A 103 -0.12 5.45 10.86
N MET A 104 -0.47 5.47 9.55
CA MET A 104 -1.82 5.21 9.05
C MET A 104 -2.18 3.71 9.04
N PHE A 105 -1.26 2.87 8.55
CA PHE A 105 -1.50 1.47 8.19
C PHE A 105 -0.56 0.48 8.88
N GLY A 106 0.46 0.95 9.60
CA GLY A 106 1.38 0.11 10.34
C GLY A 106 0.68 -0.67 11.47
N PRO A 107 1.40 -1.57 12.16
CA PRO A 107 0.87 -2.30 13.31
C PRO A 107 0.54 -1.32 14.43
N GLY A 108 -0.65 -0.76 14.32
CA GLY A 108 -1.19 0.21 15.26
C GLY A 108 -1.68 -0.45 16.56
N ARG A 109 -2.20 0.36 17.47
CA ARG A 109 -2.83 -0.15 18.69
C ARG A 109 -4.11 -0.90 18.33
N PRO A 110 -4.27 -2.16 18.74
CA PRO A 110 -5.47 -2.94 18.46
C PRO A 110 -6.74 -2.16 18.89
N GLY A 111 -7.74 -2.13 18.00
CA GLY A 111 -9.05 -1.49 18.27
C GLY A 111 -9.07 0.03 18.06
N ARG A 112 -7.98 0.68 17.71
CA ARG A 112 -7.93 2.13 17.47
C ARG A 112 -7.74 2.41 15.98
N ARG A 113 -8.85 2.75 15.32
CA ARG A 113 -8.87 3.12 13.91
C ARG A 113 -9.15 4.62 13.81
N PRO A 114 -8.30 5.41 13.14
CA PRO A 114 -8.56 6.83 12.93
C PRO A 114 -9.85 7.03 12.13
N PRO A 115 -10.69 8.04 12.45
CA PRO A 115 -11.89 8.34 11.66
C PRO A 115 -11.64 8.55 10.17
N ALA A 116 -10.49 9.14 9.83
CA ALA A 116 -10.08 9.35 8.45
C ALA A 116 -9.82 8.04 7.67
N ALA A 117 -9.50 6.95 8.35
CA ALA A 117 -9.43 5.63 7.72
C ALA A 117 -10.79 5.13 7.25
N ASP A 118 -11.85 5.49 7.94
CA ASP A 118 -13.23 5.15 7.54
C ASP A 118 -13.67 5.99 6.34
N GLU A 119 -13.23 7.25 6.24
CA GLU A 119 -13.46 8.09 5.08
C GLU A 119 -12.75 7.53 3.83
N ALA A 120 -11.48 7.18 3.94
CA ALA A 120 -10.72 6.56 2.87
C ALA A 120 -11.35 5.24 2.40
N HIS A 121 -11.80 4.39 3.36
CA HIS A 121 -12.54 3.17 3.05
C HIS A 121 -13.85 3.47 2.33
N GLY A 122 -14.61 4.47 2.78
CA GLY A 122 -15.85 4.93 2.14
C GLY A 122 -15.65 5.40 0.71
N LEU A 123 -14.53 6.09 0.40
CA LEU A 123 -14.18 6.49 -0.97
C LEU A 123 -13.92 5.29 -1.86
N LEU A 124 -13.14 4.31 -1.38
CA LEU A 124 -12.89 3.06 -2.10
C LEU A 124 -14.20 2.30 -2.35
N LEU A 125 -15.05 2.20 -1.34
CA LEU A 125 -16.33 1.51 -1.47
C LEU A 125 -17.24 2.17 -2.52
N ARG A 126 -17.41 3.49 -2.48
CA ARG A 126 -18.17 4.24 -3.50
C ARG A 126 -17.61 4.06 -4.91
N PHE A 127 -16.30 3.94 -5.05
CA PHE A 127 -15.68 3.64 -6.33
C PHE A 127 -16.05 2.23 -6.82
N LEU A 128 -15.96 1.23 -5.96
CA LEU A 128 -16.29 -0.17 -6.27
C LEU A 128 -17.79 -0.39 -6.51
N ASP A 129 -18.67 0.36 -5.83
CA ASP A 129 -20.11 0.36 -6.10
C ASP A 129 -20.40 0.78 -7.55
N ARG A 130 -19.70 1.80 -8.06
CA ARG A 130 -19.82 2.21 -9.46
C ARG A 130 -19.27 1.15 -10.42
N ALA A 131 -18.15 0.53 -10.09
CA ALA A 131 -17.59 -0.57 -10.88
C ALA A 131 -18.55 -1.77 -10.94
N ALA A 132 -19.24 -2.07 -9.84
CA ALA A 132 -20.27 -3.10 -9.79
C ALA A 132 -21.48 -2.73 -10.66
N ALA A 133 -21.96 -1.48 -10.55
CA ALA A 133 -23.06 -0.96 -11.39
C ALA A 133 -22.75 -1.00 -12.89
N ALA A 134 -21.47 -0.85 -13.26
CA ALA A 134 -20.98 -1.02 -14.64
C ALA A 134 -20.76 -2.48 -15.05
N GLY A 135 -21.10 -3.46 -14.17
CA GLY A 135 -20.93 -4.88 -14.46
C GLY A 135 -19.47 -5.38 -14.43
N CYS A 136 -18.55 -4.57 -13.86
CA CYS A 136 -17.12 -4.87 -13.88
C CYS A 136 -16.64 -5.75 -12.72
N LEU A 137 -17.47 -6.02 -11.69
CA LEU A 137 -17.08 -6.83 -10.54
C LEU A 137 -17.72 -8.22 -10.54
N ARG A 138 -16.97 -9.20 -10.06
CA ARG A 138 -17.41 -10.59 -9.81
C ARG A 138 -17.81 -10.85 -8.36
N VAL A 139 -17.47 -9.95 -7.45
CA VAL A 139 -17.70 -10.05 -6.01
C VAL A 139 -18.40 -8.81 -5.51
N LEU A 140 -19.00 -8.90 -4.34
CA LEU A 140 -19.65 -7.73 -3.70
C LEU A 140 -18.61 -6.61 -3.45
N PRO A 141 -18.98 -5.33 -3.67
CA PRO A 141 -18.09 -4.19 -3.47
C PRO A 141 -17.41 -4.15 -2.10
N ALA A 142 -18.15 -4.50 -1.03
CA ALA A 142 -17.60 -4.55 0.32
C ALA A 142 -16.49 -5.62 0.48
N LEU A 143 -16.60 -6.76 -0.20
CA LEU A 143 -15.54 -7.78 -0.21
C LEU A 143 -14.37 -7.31 -1.06
N ALA A 144 -14.63 -6.74 -2.24
CA ALA A 144 -13.61 -6.17 -3.11
C ALA A 144 -12.78 -5.09 -2.38
N ALA A 145 -13.45 -4.18 -1.62
CA ALA A 145 -12.78 -3.15 -0.85
C ALA A 145 -11.83 -3.73 0.21
N ARG A 146 -12.30 -4.74 0.96
CA ARG A 146 -11.46 -5.39 1.98
C ARG A 146 -10.26 -6.11 1.39
N LEU A 147 -10.46 -6.86 0.30
CA LEU A 147 -9.38 -7.57 -0.40
C LEU A 147 -8.37 -6.58 -0.98
N THR A 148 -8.84 -5.52 -1.64
CA THR A 148 -7.97 -4.48 -2.20
C THR A 148 -7.13 -3.81 -1.13
N LEU A 149 -7.77 -3.36 -0.03
CA LEU A 149 -7.05 -2.68 1.04
C LEU A 149 -6.03 -3.61 1.72
N ALA A 150 -6.40 -4.85 2.02
CA ALA A 150 -5.49 -5.81 2.63
C ALA A 150 -4.27 -6.09 1.75
N ALA A 151 -4.48 -6.31 0.44
CA ALA A 151 -3.41 -6.63 -0.48
C ALA A 151 -2.49 -5.44 -0.74
N VAL A 152 -3.04 -4.26 -1.05
CA VAL A 152 -2.22 -3.06 -1.34
C VAL A 152 -1.45 -2.59 -0.12
N THR A 153 -2.07 -2.63 1.07
CA THR A 153 -1.38 -2.30 2.32
C THR A 153 -0.24 -3.27 2.61
N GLY A 154 -0.47 -4.57 2.46
CA GLY A 154 0.57 -5.58 2.66
C GLY A 154 1.75 -5.41 1.72
N VAL A 155 1.50 -5.18 0.43
CA VAL A 155 2.55 -4.89 -0.57
C VAL A 155 3.32 -3.63 -0.22
N THR A 156 2.63 -2.54 0.10
CA THR A 156 3.28 -1.27 0.42
C THR A 156 4.15 -1.37 1.68
N LEU A 157 3.66 -2.02 2.74
CA LEU A 157 4.45 -2.26 3.96
C LEU A 157 5.68 -3.14 3.69
N SER A 158 5.54 -4.16 2.83
CA SER A 158 6.67 -4.99 2.41
C SER A 158 7.74 -4.19 1.68
N LEU A 159 7.33 -3.30 0.76
CA LEU A 159 8.25 -2.44 0.02
C LEU A 159 8.90 -1.38 0.92
N ILE A 160 8.17 -0.80 1.87
CA ILE A 160 8.74 0.14 2.85
C ILE A 160 9.79 -0.54 3.74
N GLY A 161 9.53 -1.80 4.14
CA GLY A 161 10.43 -2.57 5.00
C GLY A 161 11.70 -3.05 4.30
N ALA A 162 11.75 -3.07 2.97
CA ALA A 162 12.93 -3.43 2.20
C ALA A 162 13.89 -2.24 2.03
N PRO A 163 15.22 -2.46 2.05
CA PRO A 163 16.19 -1.46 1.60
C PRO A 163 15.84 -0.94 0.21
N ALA A 164 16.14 0.34 -0.07
CA ALA A 164 15.71 0.98 -1.32
C ALA A 164 16.24 0.25 -2.57
N GLU A 165 17.47 -0.26 -2.49
CA GLU A 165 18.15 -1.03 -3.53
C GLU A 165 17.55 -2.42 -3.77
N ASP A 166 16.87 -2.99 -2.77
CA ASP A 166 16.26 -4.33 -2.82
C ASP A 166 14.76 -4.29 -3.16
N ARG A 167 14.20 -3.09 -3.33
CA ARG A 167 12.78 -2.93 -3.67
C ARG A 167 12.50 -3.41 -5.07
N ASP A 168 11.70 -4.47 -5.18
CA ASP A 168 11.25 -4.98 -6.47
C ASP A 168 9.85 -4.43 -6.81
N PRO A 169 9.75 -3.49 -7.76
CA PRO A 169 8.47 -2.92 -8.18
C PRO A 169 7.57 -3.96 -8.88
N GLU A 170 8.13 -5.06 -9.38
CA GLU A 170 7.36 -6.10 -10.04
C GLU A 170 6.42 -6.82 -9.06
N ILE A 171 6.78 -6.90 -7.78
CA ILE A 171 5.91 -7.45 -6.73
C ILE A 171 4.58 -6.69 -6.70
N SER A 172 4.64 -5.35 -6.70
CA SER A 172 3.42 -4.52 -6.70
C SER A 172 2.58 -4.74 -7.95
N ALA A 173 3.20 -4.70 -9.13
CA ALA A 173 2.51 -4.88 -10.41
C ALA A 173 1.85 -6.27 -10.52
N ARG A 174 2.55 -7.33 -10.12
CA ARG A 174 2.02 -8.71 -10.13
C ARG A 174 0.87 -8.89 -9.16
N MET A 175 1.00 -8.40 -7.92
CA MET A 175 -0.09 -8.48 -6.94
C MET A 175 -1.32 -7.69 -7.37
N ARG A 176 -1.11 -6.49 -7.94
CA ARG A 176 -2.18 -5.67 -8.51
C ARG A 176 -2.98 -6.43 -9.57
N GLU A 177 -2.30 -6.97 -10.60
CA GLU A 177 -2.97 -7.67 -11.69
C GLU A 177 -3.64 -8.97 -11.22
N ALA A 178 -3.01 -9.73 -10.34
CA ALA A 178 -3.61 -10.94 -9.76
C ALA A 178 -4.89 -10.62 -8.99
N LEU A 179 -4.86 -9.58 -8.15
CA LEU A 179 -6.04 -9.15 -7.41
C LEU A 179 -7.14 -8.64 -8.35
N ILE A 180 -6.83 -7.69 -9.23
CA ILE A 180 -7.80 -7.10 -10.16
C ILE A 180 -8.43 -8.19 -11.02
N GLY A 181 -7.64 -9.12 -11.56
CA GLY A 181 -8.14 -10.26 -12.32
C GLY A 181 -9.08 -11.16 -11.52
N SER A 182 -8.87 -11.30 -10.22
CA SER A 182 -9.77 -12.07 -9.35
C SER A 182 -11.09 -11.35 -9.03
N LEU A 183 -11.07 -10.01 -9.00
CA LEU A 183 -12.23 -9.19 -8.63
C LEU A 183 -13.09 -8.79 -9.81
N THR A 184 -12.56 -8.73 -11.04
CA THR A 184 -13.23 -8.15 -12.20
C THR A 184 -13.76 -9.18 -13.18
N THR A 185 -14.80 -8.80 -13.94
CA THR A 185 -15.44 -9.65 -14.95
C THR A 185 -14.69 -9.70 -16.28
N SER A 186 -13.78 -8.76 -16.55
CA SER A 186 -12.89 -8.92 -17.68
C SER A 186 -12.09 -10.19 -17.46
N PRO A 187 -12.25 -11.24 -18.30
CA PRO A 187 -11.32 -12.33 -18.23
C PRO A 187 -9.93 -11.69 -18.33
N PRO A 188 -8.92 -12.15 -17.58
CA PRO A 188 -7.57 -11.99 -18.08
C PRO A 188 -7.70 -12.46 -19.53
N ALA A 189 -7.38 -11.62 -20.49
CA ALA A 189 -7.24 -12.06 -21.88
C ALA A 189 -6.61 -13.42 -21.74
N ALA A 190 -7.22 -14.49 -22.31
CA ALA A 190 -6.73 -15.84 -22.14
C ALA A 190 -5.26 -15.78 -22.58
N ALA A 191 -4.43 -15.37 -21.65
CA ALA A 191 -3.04 -15.20 -21.87
C ALA A 191 -2.60 -16.65 -22.06
N ASP A 192 -2.28 -16.97 -23.29
CA ASP A 192 -1.38 -18.08 -23.55
C ASP A 192 -0.41 -18.08 -22.36
N PRO A 193 -0.30 -19.18 -21.59
CA PRO A 193 0.54 -19.21 -20.40
C PRO A 193 1.99 -19.02 -20.79
N GLY A 194 2.34 -17.89 -21.25
CA GLY A 194 3.51 -17.46 -21.95
C GLY A 194 4.77 -18.31 -21.71
N LEU A 195 5.79 -18.11 -22.45
CA LEU A 195 7.02 -18.89 -22.37
C LEU A 195 7.53 -19.05 -20.93
N ALA A 196 7.42 -18.00 -20.12
CA ALA A 196 7.81 -18.00 -18.70
C ALA A 196 7.03 -19.03 -17.87
N SER A 197 5.70 -19.08 -17.96
CA SER A 197 4.88 -20.06 -17.24
C SER A 197 5.14 -21.49 -17.66
N ARG A 198 5.39 -21.72 -18.96
CA ARG A 198 5.73 -23.05 -19.49
C ARG A 198 7.12 -23.48 -19.02
N ALA A 199 8.06 -22.56 -18.95
CA ALA A 199 9.40 -22.82 -18.44
C ALA A 199 9.37 -23.22 -16.97
N LEU A 200 8.61 -22.49 -16.13
CA LEU A 200 8.43 -22.82 -14.71
C LEU A 200 7.73 -24.17 -14.51
N ALA A 201 6.70 -24.47 -15.30
CA ALA A 201 6.00 -25.76 -15.22
C ALA A 201 6.93 -26.92 -15.57
N LEU A 202 7.78 -26.75 -16.58
CA LEU A 202 8.76 -27.77 -16.96
C LEU A 202 9.85 -27.94 -15.90
N ASP A 203 10.38 -26.83 -15.33
CA ASP A 203 11.35 -26.90 -14.23
C ASP A 203 10.77 -27.62 -13.01
N ALA A 204 9.53 -27.34 -12.63
CA ALA A 204 8.84 -28.01 -11.54
C ALA A 204 8.65 -29.54 -11.85
N ALA A 205 8.30 -29.88 -13.08
CA ALA A 205 8.18 -31.28 -13.49
C ALA A 205 9.52 -32.01 -13.43
N LEU A 206 10.60 -31.40 -13.89
CA LEU A 206 11.96 -31.96 -13.80
C LEU A 206 12.42 -32.13 -12.35
N THR A 207 12.04 -31.21 -11.47
CA THR A 207 12.37 -31.28 -10.03
C THR A 207 11.62 -32.40 -9.31
N ALA A 208 10.37 -32.69 -9.73
CA ALA A 208 9.55 -33.74 -9.15
C ALA A 208 9.85 -35.14 -9.74
N ALA A 209 10.51 -35.23 -10.87
CA ALA A 209 10.82 -36.49 -11.53
C ALA A 209 11.98 -37.20 -10.81
N ASP A 210 11.94 -38.55 -10.82
CA ASP A 210 13.10 -39.36 -10.44
C ASP A 210 14.24 -39.11 -11.44
N GLU A 211 15.38 -38.66 -10.97
CA GLU A 211 16.54 -38.31 -11.79
C GLU A 211 17.02 -39.51 -12.64
N ALA A 212 16.86 -40.74 -12.13
CA ALA A 212 17.18 -41.97 -12.85
C ALA A 212 16.19 -42.29 -14.01
N ALA A 213 14.99 -41.73 -13.96
CA ALA A 213 13.95 -41.91 -14.97
C ALA A 213 14.01 -40.85 -16.10
N LEU A 214 14.82 -39.80 -15.92
CA LEU A 214 14.96 -38.77 -16.93
C LEU A 214 15.84 -39.25 -18.11
N PRO A 215 15.47 -38.93 -19.36
CA PRO A 215 16.26 -39.28 -20.54
C PRO A 215 17.49 -38.37 -20.72
N LEU A 216 17.81 -37.55 -19.74
CA LEU A 216 18.92 -36.59 -19.73
C LEU A 216 19.95 -36.97 -18.68
N ARG A 217 21.21 -36.73 -18.99
CA ARG A 217 22.30 -36.90 -18.01
C ARG A 217 22.25 -35.74 -16.98
N PRO A 218 22.74 -35.94 -15.74
CA PRO A 218 22.69 -34.91 -14.71
C PRO A 218 23.21 -33.51 -15.15
N PRO A 219 24.35 -33.38 -15.89
CA PRO A 219 24.79 -32.09 -16.39
C PRO A 219 23.84 -31.44 -17.42
N GLU A 220 23.16 -32.26 -18.22
CA GLU A 220 22.19 -31.79 -19.22
C GLU A 220 20.91 -31.27 -18.53
N THR A 221 20.44 -31.98 -17.52
CA THR A 221 19.31 -31.57 -16.68
C THR A 221 19.63 -30.24 -15.98
N ALA A 222 20.82 -30.11 -15.40
CA ALA A 222 21.25 -28.86 -14.75
C ALA A 222 21.27 -27.67 -15.72
N LEU A 223 21.83 -27.85 -16.93
CA LEU A 223 21.88 -26.83 -17.96
C LEU A 223 20.47 -26.45 -18.46
N LEU A 224 19.61 -27.43 -18.68
CA LEU A 224 18.21 -27.19 -19.07
C LEU A 224 17.49 -26.35 -18.01
N ARG A 225 17.64 -26.67 -16.73
CA ARG A 225 17.04 -25.94 -15.62
C ARG A 225 17.55 -24.50 -15.57
N ASP A 226 18.84 -24.25 -15.81
CA ASP A 226 19.37 -22.88 -15.88
C ASP A 226 18.73 -22.08 -17.03
N TRP A 227 18.55 -22.68 -18.21
CA TRP A 227 17.84 -22.04 -19.31
C TRP A 227 16.36 -21.78 -19.01
N LEU A 228 15.68 -22.72 -18.35
CA LEU A 228 14.28 -22.53 -17.94
C LEU A 228 14.14 -21.38 -16.96
N HIS A 229 15.07 -21.24 -16.00
CA HIS A 229 15.10 -20.10 -15.09
C HIS A 229 15.37 -18.77 -15.82
N GLN A 230 16.20 -18.76 -16.88
CA GLN A 230 16.41 -17.57 -17.70
C GLN A 230 15.16 -17.19 -18.50
N LEU A 231 14.43 -18.18 -19.03
CA LEU A 231 13.19 -17.97 -19.78
C LEU A 231 11.99 -17.59 -18.88
N ALA A 232 12.12 -17.82 -17.58
CA ALA A 232 11.10 -17.49 -16.59
C ALA A 232 11.21 -16.06 -16.02
N ARG A 233 12.29 -15.36 -16.37
CA ARG A 233 12.51 -13.94 -16.01
C ARG A 233 11.77 -13.05 -17.01
#